data_e0f1c1f78d6747dadc69b39243057f0b
#
_entry.id   e0f1c1f78d6747dadc69b39243057f0b
#
_cell.length_a   1.000
_cell.length_b   1.000
_cell.length_c   1.000
_cell.angle_alpha   90.00
_cell.angle_beta   90.00
_cell.angle_gamma   90.00
#
_symmetry.space_group_name_H-M   'P 1'
#
loop_
_entity.id
_entity.type
_entity.pdbx_description
1 polymer ?
#
loop_
_entity_poly.entity_id
_entity_poly.type
_entity_poly.pdbx_seq_one_letter_code
_entity_poly.pdbx_strand_id
1 'polypeptide(L)'
;MALPQHLRTLAGVDGEVYLVLDGDNQPTQRSVLDALEASYPILCGTIRKRETGERRDFIRFFACGRDLSLDPVDDPLPDEVASGAEAFRVVGAMAGG
;
A
#
# COMPACT_ATOMS: atom_id res chain seq x y z
N MET A 1 -5.25 -4.18 3.90
CA MET A 1 -3.98 -4.05 3.17
C MET A 1 -3.01 -5.12 3.66
N ALA A 2 -2.40 -5.83 2.75
CA ALA A 2 -1.41 -6.84 3.08
C ALA A 2 0.00 -6.30 2.85
N LEU A 3 0.85 -6.40 3.86
CA LEU A 3 2.23 -5.93 3.83
C LEU A 3 3.21 -7.10 3.80
N PRO A 4 4.40 -6.92 3.20
CA PRO A 4 5.44 -7.95 3.31
C PRO A 4 5.94 -8.08 4.75
N GLN A 5 6.51 -9.24 5.06
CA GLN A 5 6.92 -9.60 6.42
C GLN A 5 7.79 -8.53 7.07
N HIS A 6 8.79 -8.02 6.36
CA HIS A 6 9.72 -7.06 6.96
C HIS A 6 9.04 -5.73 7.33
N LEU A 7 8.01 -5.32 6.57
CA LEU A 7 7.26 -4.12 6.91
C LEU A 7 6.27 -4.37 8.04
N ARG A 8 5.68 -5.56 8.11
CA ARG A 8 4.84 -5.93 9.24
C ARG A 8 5.64 -5.91 10.54
N THR A 9 6.84 -6.47 10.51
CA THR A 9 7.73 -6.47 11.66
C THR A 9 8.07 -5.04 12.08
N LEU A 10 8.41 -4.18 11.12
CA LEU A 10 8.76 -2.79 11.39
C LEU A 10 7.58 -2.03 12.01
N ALA A 11 6.38 -2.25 11.50
CA ALA A 11 5.18 -1.57 11.98
C ALA A 11 4.60 -2.19 13.26
N GLY A 12 5.07 -3.38 13.64
CA GLY A 12 4.56 -4.07 14.82
C GLY A 12 3.20 -4.70 14.64
N VAL A 13 2.87 -5.11 13.40
CA VAL A 13 1.57 -5.75 13.11
C VAL A 13 1.77 -7.22 12.75
N ASP A 14 0.78 -8.05 13.10
CA ASP A 14 0.86 -9.50 12.89
C ASP A 14 0.16 -9.98 11.62
N GLY A 15 -0.64 -9.16 11.00
CA GLY A 15 -1.44 -9.57 9.84
C GLY A 15 -1.75 -8.39 8.95
N GLU A 16 -2.91 -8.44 8.31
CA GLU A 16 -3.34 -7.35 7.44
C GLU A 16 -3.63 -6.08 8.23
N VAL A 17 -3.35 -4.94 7.61
CA VAL A 17 -3.67 -3.64 8.16
C VAL A 17 -5.02 -3.19 7.59
N TYR A 18 -5.91 -2.73 8.46
CA TYR A 18 -7.20 -2.20 8.07
C TYR A 18 -7.17 -0.69 8.25
N LEU A 19 -7.41 0.02 7.15
CA LEU A 19 -7.37 1.48 7.14
C LEU A 19 -8.77 2.03 6.93
N VAL A 20 -9.10 3.08 7.66
CA VAL A 20 -10.32 3.83 7.46
C VAL A 20 -9.97 5.06 6.64
N LEU A 21 -10.54 5.16 5.45
CA LEU A 21 -10.31 6.30 4.57
C LEU A 21 -11.45 7.29 4.71
N ASP A 22 -11.12 8.55 4.85
CA ASP A 22 -12.09 9.61 4.97
C ASP A 22 -12.62 10.02 3.60
N GLY A 23 -13.89 10.47 3.57
CA GLY A 23 -14.50 11.05 2.39
C GLY A 23 -15.26 10.05 1.56
N ASP A 24 -15.97 10.58 0.58
CA ASP A 24 -16.85 9.80 -0.29
C ASP A 24 -16.15 9.35 -1.58
N ASN A 25 -14.87 9.66 -1.71
CA ASN A 25 -14.12 9.37 -2.92
C ASN A 25 -13.64 7.93 -2.95
N GLN A 26 -13.57 7.38 -4.14
CA GLN A 26 -13.01 6.07 -4.38
C GLN A 26 -11.54 6.03 -3.90
N PRO A 27 -11.10 4.98 -3.19
CA PRO A 27 -9.70 4.86 -2.80
C PRO A 27 -8.77 4.82 -4.00
N THR A 28 -7.61 5.43 -3.83
CA THR A 28 -6.53 5.42 -4.84
C THR A 28 -5.27 4.91 -4.18
N GLN A 29 -4.24 4.59 -4.98
CA GLN A 29 -2.95 4.23 -4.42
C GLN A 29 -2.45 5.33 -3.47
N ARG A 30 -2.56 6.59 -3.90
CA ARG A 30 -2.11 7.72 -3.09
C ARG A 30 -2.86 7.78 -1.76
N SER A 31 -4.19 7.71 -1.78
CA SER A 31 -4.97 7.84 -0.56
C SER A 31 -4.73 6.69 0.41
N VAL A 32 -4.60 5.47 -0.10
CA VAL A 32 -4.34 4.29 0.72
C VAL A 32 -2.96 4.38 1.38
N LEU A 33 -1.95 4.74 0.60
CA LEU A 33 -0.58 4.83 1.14
C LEU A 33 -0.42 6.03 2.07
N ASP A 34 -1.10 7.15 1.80
CA ASP A 34 -1.11 8.28 2.73
C ASP A 34 -1.72 7.87 4.07
N ALA A 35 -2.84 7.14 4.05
CA ALA A 35 -3.48 6.66 5.27
C ALA A 35 -2.59 5.67 6.03
N LEU A 36 -1.90 4.79 5.31
CA LEU A 36 -0.96 3.86 5.94
C LEU A 36 0.15 4.59 6.66
N GLU A 37 0.76 5.56 6.00
CA GLU A 37 1.89 6.31 6.57
C GLU A 37 1.44 7.21 7.72
N ALA A 38 0.20 7.71 7.68
CA ALA A 38 -0.36 8.47 8.79
C ALA A 38 -0.58 7.59 10.02
N SER A 39 -1.02 6.36 9.83
CA SER A 39 -1.25 5.39 10.91
C SER A 39 0.05 4.78 11.43
N TYR A 40 1.03 4.60 10.54
CA TYR A 40 2.32 3.99 10.86
C TYR A 40 3.46 4.84 10.31
N PRO A 41 3.77 5.97 10.98
CA PRO A 41 4.82 6.88 10.49
C PRO A 41 6.18 6.21 10.28
N ILE A 42 6.44 5.13 11.00
CA ILE A 42 7.69 4.37 10.83
C ILE A 42 7.84 3.79 9.42
N LEU A 43 6.74 3.64 8.69
CA LEU A 43 6.77 3.13 7.32
C LEU A 43 7.04 4.20 6.27
N CYS A 44 7.09 5.47 6.66
CA CYS A 44 7.43 6.54 5.71
C CYS A 44 8.80 6.29 5.11
N GLY A 45 8.89 6.36 3.78
CA GLY A 45 10.15 6.14 3.06
C GLY A 45 10.46 4.68 2.76
N THR A 46 9.66 3.72 3.27
CA THR A 46 9.92 2.30 3.01
C THR A 46 9.25 1.80 1.72
N ILE A 47 8.08 2.33 1.40
CA ILE A 47 7.30 1.93 0.24
C ILE A 47 7.43 2.98 -0.85
N ARG A 48 7.36 4.24 -0.48
CA ARG A 48 7.52 5.39 -1.37
C ARG A 48 8.72 6.20 -0.92
N LYS A 49 9.42 6.79 -1.89
CA LYS A 49 10.53 7.70 -1.58
C LYS A 49 9.99 8.96 -0.89
N ARG A 50 10.63 9.38 0.18
CA ARG A 50 10.19 10.56 0.94
C ARG A 50 10.22 11.83 0.10
N GLU A 51 11.24 11.98 -0.74
CA GLU A 51 11.48 13.21 -1.49
C GLU A 51 10.49 13.40 -2.63
N THR A 52 10.10 12.31 -3.29
CA THR A 52 9.31 12.37 -4.51
C THR A 52 7.92 11.77 -4.37
N GLY A 53 7.71 10.90 -3.38
CA GLY A 53 6.49 10.14 -3.24
C GLY A 53 6.36 8.99 -4.24
N GLU A 54 7.39 8.74 -5.03
CA GLU A 54 7.38 7.66 -5.99
C GLU A 54 7.57 6.31 -5.32
N ARG A 55 6.93 5.28 -5.91
CA ARG A 55 7.14 3.90 -5.48
C ARG A 55 8.62 3.53 -5.59
N ARG A 56 9.12 2.83 -4.57
CA ARG A 56 10.51 2.34 -4.63
C ARG A 56 10.62 1.19 -5.64
N ASP A 57 11.79 1.04 -6.24
CA ASP A 57 12.02 0.14 -7.37
C ASP A 57 11.69 -1.32 -7.05
N PHE A 58 11.91 -1.76 -5.81
CA PHE A 58 11.71 -3.15 -5.43
C PHE A 58 10.34 -3.39 -4.78
N ILE A 59 9.48 -2.40 -4.78
CA ILE A 59 8.14 -2.51 -4.24
C ILE A 59 7.15 -2.64 -5.40
N ARG A 60 6.20 -3.57 -5.27
CA ARG A 60 5.12 -3.76 -6.22
C ARG A 60 3.77 -3.71 -5.51
N PHE A 61 2.76 -3.27 -6.24
CA PHE A 61 1.38 -3.21 -5.74
C PHE A 61 0.50 -4.16 -6.51
N PHE A 62 -0.32 -4.93 -5.80
CA PHE A 62 -1.24 -5.88 -6.40
C PHE A 62 -2.63 -5.75 -5.78
N ALA A 63 -3.65 -5.98 -6.58
CA ALA A 63 -5.02 -6.18 -6.12
C ALA A 63 -5.77 -6.99 -7.16
N CYS A 64 -6.65 -7.85 -6.71
CA CYS A 64 -7.46 -8.70 -7.61
C CYS A 64 -6.61 -9.51 -8.60
N GLY A 65 -5.42 -9.95 -8.15
CA GLY A 65 -4.51 -10.72 -8.99
C GLY A 65 -3.79 -9.93 -10.07
N ARG A 66 -3.86 -8.61 -10.05
CA ARG A 66 -3.27 -7.74 -11.06
C ARG A 66 -2.21 -6.83 -10.45
N ASP A 67 -1.11 -6.63 -11.18
CA ASP A 67 -0.04 -5.71 -10.80
C ASP A 67 -0.48 -4.28 -11.12
N LEU A 68 -0.56 -3.44 -10.10
CA LEU A 68 -0.98 -2.05 -10.22
C LEU A 68 0.19 -1.07 -10.11
N SER A 69 1.42 -1.59 -10.10
CA SER A 69 2.60 -0.75 -9.78
C SER A 69 2.82 0.39 -10.76
N LEU A 70 2.43 0.22 -12.01
CA LEU A 70 2.61 1.23 -13.06
C LEU A 70 1.35 2.03 -13.35
N ASP A 71 0.25 1.74 -12.65
CA ASP A 71 -0.98 2.52 -12.81
C ASP A 71 -0.80 3.91 -12.19
N PRO A 72 -1.49 4.93 -12.72
CA PRO A 72 -1.45 6.25 -12.12
C PRO A 72 -1.92 6.22 -10.66
N VAL A 73 -1.21 6.95 -9.79
CA VAL A 73 -1.45 6.90 -8.35
C VAL A 73 -2.80 7.48 -7.94
N ASP A 74 -3.40 8.28 -8.78
CA ASP A 74 -4.70 8.91 -8.51
C ASP A 74 -5.86 8.22 -9.21
N ASP A 75 -5.61 7.11 -9.92
CA ASP A 75 -6.69 6.32 -10.49
C ASP A 75 -7.44 5.57 -9.39
N PRO A 76 -8.75 5.41 -9.52
CA PRO A 76 -9.51 4.62 -8.56
C PRO A 76 -9.02 3.17 -8.51
N LEU A 77 -8.90 2.63 -7.32
CA LEU A 77 -8.62 1.21 -7.13
C LEU A 77 -9.88 0.40 -7.45
N PRO A 78 -9.75 -0.90 -7.73
CA PRO A 78 -10.92 -1.74 -7.97
C PRO A 78 -11.94 -1.66 -6.84
N ASP A 79 -13.21 -1.78 -7.18
CA ASP A 79 -14.31 -1.74 -6.22
C ASP A 79 -14.15 -2.77 -5.11
N GLU A 80 -13.58 -3.92 -5.43
CA GLU A 80 -13.33 -4.99 -4.47
C GLU A 80 -12.37 -4.54 -3.37
N VAL A 81 -11.43 -3.66 -3.67
CA VAL A 81 -10.55 -3.08 -2.65
C VAL A 81 -11.33 -2.09 -1.79
N ALA A 82 -12.14 -1.25 -2.42
CA ALA A 82 -12.94 -0.26 -1.70
C ALA A 82 -13.91 -0.92 -0.73
N SER A 83 -14.52 -2.04 -1.11
CA SER A 83 -15.47 -2.77 -0.29
C SER A 83 -14.81 -3.65 0.79
N GLY A 84 -13.50 -3.88 0.69
CA GLY A 84 -12.80 -4.79 1.57
C GLY A 84 -12.85 -6.25 1.15
N ALA A 85 -13.45 -6.56 0.00
CA ALA A 85 -13.53 -7.94 -0.50
C ALA A 85 -12.15 -8.47 -0.93
N GLU A 86 -11.30 -7.58 -1.42
CA GLU A 86 -9.93 -7.92 -1.82
C GLU A 86 -8.95 -6.95 -1.17
N ALA A 87 -7.79 -7.46 -0.78
CA ALA A 87 -6.77 -6.64 -0.16
C ALA A 87 -5.93 -5.92 -1.21
N PHE A 88 -5.56 -4.68 -0.90
CA PHE A 88 -4.46 -4.01 -1.60
C PHE A 88 -3.17 -4.60 -1.03
N ARG A 89 -2.31 -5.16 -1.88
CA ARG A 89 -1.11 -5.86 -1.46
C ARG A 89 0.14 -5.07 -1.81
N VAL A 90 1.00 -4.91 -0.84
CA VAL A 90 2.35 -4.38 -1.04
C VAL A 90 3.29 -5.57 -1.01
N VAL A 91 4.03 -5.77 -2.09
CA VAL A 91 4.98 -6.87 -2.23
C VAL A 91 6.38 -6.29 -2.33
N GLY A 92 7.28 -6.77 -1.49
CA GLY A 92 8.67 -6.36 -1.54
C GLY A 92 9.49 -7.43 -2.25
N ALA A 93 10.04 -7.09 -3.42
CA ALA A 93 10.97 -7.95 -4.11
C ALA A 93 12.37 -7.73 -3.52
N MET A 94 12.61 -8.31 -2.37
CA MET A 94 13.87 -8.14 -1.66
C MET A 94 14.92 -9.05 -2.25
N ALA A 95 15.87 -8.47 -2.96
CA ALA A 95 17.02 -9.25 -3.45
C ALA A 95 17.79 -9.77 -2.24
N GLY A 96 17.89 -11.07 -2.15
CA GLY A 96 18.63 -11.72 -1.06
C GLY A 96 17.95 -11.66 0.29
N GLY A 97 16.71 -11.24 0.33
CA GLY A 97 16.04 -11.14 1.62
C GLY A 97 14.69 -11.69 1.61
#